data_dee243d78a266d49e29e41d3a8d7ee6a
#
_entry.id   dee243d78a266d49e29e41d3a8d7ee6a
#
_cell.length_a   1.000
_cell.length_b   1.000
_cell.length_c   1.000
_cell.angle_alpha   90.00
_cell.angle_beta   90.00
_cell.angle_gamma   90.00
#
_symmetry.space_group_name_H-M   'P 1'
#
loop_
_entity.id
_entity.type
_entity.pdbx_description
1 polymer ?
#
loop_
_entity_poly.entity_id
_entity_poly.type
_entity_poly.pdbx_seq_one_letter_code
_entity_poly.pdbx_strand_id
1 'polypeptide(L)'
;MTSKGPEEEHPSVTLFRQYLRIRTVQPKPDYGAAVAFFEERARQLGLGCQKVEVAPGYVVTVLTWPGTNPTLSSILLNSHTDVVPVFKEHWSHDPFEAFKDSEGYIYARGAQDMKCVSIQYLEAVRRLKVEGHRFPRTIHMTFVPDEEVGGHQGMELFVQRPEFHALRAGFALDEGIANPTDAFTVFYSERSPWWVRVTSTGRPGHASRFMEDTAAEKLAFEEQLQSWCQAAGEGVTLEFAQKWMHPQVTPTDDSNPWWAAFSRVCKDMNLTLEPEIMPAATDNRYIRAVGVPALGFSPMNRTPVLLHDHDERLHEAVFLRGVDIYTRLLPALASVPALPSDS
;
A
#
# COMPACT_ATOMS: atom_id res chain seq x y z
N MET A 1 38.06 -18.06 -21.11
CA MET A 1 36.97 -17.25 -20.60
C MET A 1 35.67 -18.01 -20.91
N THR A 2 35.14 -18.73 -19.95
CA THR A 2 33.86 -19.46 -20.10
C THR A 2 32.76 -18.42 -20.02
N SER A 3 32.05 -18.21 -21.13
CA SER A 3 30.80 -17.42 -21.13
C SER A 3 29.80 -18.08 -20.16
N LYS A 4 29.56 -17.45 -19.03
CA LYS A 4 28.37 -17.80 -18.21
C LYS A 4 27.17 -17.63 -19.17
N GLY A 5 26.41 -18.72 -19.37
CA GLY A 5 25.11 -18.63 -20.03
C GLY A 5 24.22 -17.61 -19.31
N PRO A 6 23.14 -17.15 -19.93
CA PRO A 6 22.23 -16.23 -19.27
C PRO A 6 21.81 -16.82 -17.91
N GLU A 7 22.13 -16.10 -16.83
CA GLU A 7 21.78 -16.49 -15.47
C GLU A 7 20.24 -16.54 -15.39
N GLU A 8 19.69 -17.70 -15.02
CA GLU A 8 18.24 -17.89 -14.94
C GLU A 8 17.63 -16.92 -13.95
N GLU A 9 16.60 -16.18 -14.36
CA GLU A 9 15.95 -15.18 -13.52
C GLU A 9 15.38 -15.83 -12.24
N HIS A 10 15.58 -15.19 -11.09
CA HIS A 10 15.07 -15.70 -9.82
C HIS A 10 13.52 -15.84 -9.87
N PRO A 11 12.92 -16.99 -9.47
CA PRO A 11 11.48 -17.23 -9.61
C PRO A 11 10.58 -16.16 -8.97
N SER A 12 10.99 -15.62 -7.80
CA SER A 12 10.26 -14.52 -7.16
C SER A 12 10.28 -13.24 -8.00
N VAL A 13 11.36 -12.97 -8.73
CA VAL A 13 11.46 -11.84 -9.66
C VAL A 13 10.53 -12.05 -10.85
N THR A 14 10.53 -13.26 -11.40
CA THR A 14 9.60 -13.63 -12.48
C THR A 14 8.14 -13.44 -12.05
N LEU A 15 7.79 -13.88 -10.84
CA LEU A 15 6.43 -13.71 -10.29
C LEU A 15 6.09 -12.23 -10.10
N PHE A 16 7.01 -11.43 -9.59
CA PHE A 16 6.82 -9.98 -9.43
C PHE A 16 6.56 -9.31 -10.78
N ARG A 17 7.37 -9.62 -11.79
CA ARG A 17 7.19 -9.10 -13.15
C ARG A 17 5.88 -9.56 -13.80
N GLN A 18 5.40 -10.77 -13.50
CA GLN A 18 4.08 -11.24 -13.94
C GLN A 18 2.96 -10.37 -13.34
N TYR A 19 3.04 -10.05 -12.05
CA TYR A 19 2.04 -9.22 -11.39
C TYR A 19 2.09 -7.77 -11.87
N LEU A 20 3.27 -7.20 -12.12
CA LEU A 20 3.41 -5.86 -12.69
C LEU A 20 2.73 -5.70 -14.06
N ARG A 21 2.65 -6.76 -14.87
CA ARG A 21 1.99 -6.75 -16.17
C ARG A 21 0.46 -6.72 -16.11
N ILE A 22 -0.13 -6.99 -14.96
CA ILE A 22 -1.58 -6.85 -14.76
C ILE A 22 -1.90 -5.36 -14.67
N ARG A 23 -2.72 -4.88 -15.60
CA ARG A 23 -3.02 -3.44 -15.75
C ARG A 23 -4.13 -3.02 -14.79
N THR A 24 -3.78 -2.76 -13.56
CA THR A 24 -4.70 -2.23 -12.54
C THR A 24 -4.61 -0.70 -12.42
N VAL A 25 -4.41 -0.03 -13.55
CA VAL A 25 -4.21 1.42 -13.63
C VAL A 25 -5.54 2.17 -13.58
N GLN A 26 -5.62 3.19 -12.72
CA GLN A 26 -6.76 4.09 -12.65
C GLN A 26 -6.93 4.90 -13.93
N PRO A 27 -8.16 5.30 -14.35
CA PRO A 27 -9.45 5.06 -13.68
C PRO A 27 -10.19 3.78 -14.13
N LYS A 28 -9.53 2.85 -14.81
CA LYS A 28 -10.15 1.61 -15.32
C LYS A 28 -9.27 0.39 -15.02
N PRO A 29 -9.05 0.08 -13.75
CA PRO A 29 -8.21 -1.04 -13.34
C PRO A 29 -8.83 -2.38 -13.71
N ASP A 30 -7.99 -3.32 -14.18
CA ASP A 30 -8.39 -4.72 -14.36
C ASP A 30 -8.28 -5.49 -13.02
N TYR A 31 -9.22 -5.20 -12.13
CA TYR A 31 -9.31 -5.88 -10.84
C TYR A 31 -9.59 -7.38 -11.01
N GLY A 32 -10.32 -7.78 -12.05
CA GLY A 32 -10.63 -9.18 -12.32
C GLY A 32 -9.37 -10.01 -12.54
N ALA A 33 -8.41 -9.50 -13.31
CA ALA A 33 -7.12 -10.16 -13.52
C ALA A 33 -6.29 -10.24 -12.24
N ALA A 34 -6.29 -9.17 -11.40
CA ALA A 34 -5.60 -9.19 -10.12
C ALA A 34 -6.20 -10.22 -9.15
N VAL A 35 -7.53 -10.26 -9.03
CA VAL A 35 -8.24 -11.27 -8.20
C VAL A 35 -7.90 -12.69 -8.66
N ALA A 36 -7.96 -12.97 -9.97
CA ALA A 36 -7.62 -14.27 -10.51
C ALA A 36 -6.16 -14.67 -10.26
N PHE A 37 -5.24 -13.70 -10.33
CA PHE A 37 -3.83 -13.91 -10.02
C PHE A 37 -3.64 -14.37 -8.57
N PHE A 38 -4.23 -13.69 -7.59
CA PHE A 38 -4.10 -14.06 -6.18
C PHE A 38 -4.85 -15.34 -5.82
N GLU A 39 -6.01 -15.60 -6.42
CA GLU A 39 -6.74 -16.86 -6.26
C GLU A 39 -5.89 -18.06 -6.70
N GLU A 40 -5.22 -17.95 -7.84
CA GLU A 40 -4.30 -19.00 -8.31
C GLU A 40 -3.08 -19.17 -7.38
N ARG A 41 -2.52 -18.06 -6.84
CA ARG A 41 -1.43 -18.15 -5.86
C ARG A 41 -1.90 -18.82 -4.57
N ALA A 42 -3.09 -18.48 -4.08
CA ALA A 42 -3.68 -19.13 -2.92
C ALA A 42 -3.81 -20.65 -3.12
N ARG A 43 -4.31 -21.08 -4.27
CA ARG A 43 -4.45 -22.47 -4.63
C ARG A 43 -3.11 -23.21 -4.64
N GLN A 44 -2.07 -22.60 -5.24
CA GLN A 44 -0.72 -23.18 -5.32
C GLN A 44 -0.06 -23.31 -3.95
N LEU A 45 -0.32 -22.35 -3.06
CA LEU A 45 0.26 -22.32 -1.73
C LEU A 45 -0.59 -23.07 -0.67
N GLY A 46 -1.77 -23.58 -1.06
CA GLY A 46 -2.68 -24.22 -0.11
C GLY A 46 -3.14 -23.25 0.98
N LEU A 47 -3.45 -22.00 0.61
CA LEU A 47 -4.02 -20.97 1.48
C LEU A 47 -5.53 -20.93 1.33
N GLY A 48 -6.23 -20.54 2.40
CA GLY A 48 -7.63 -20.11 2.28
C GLY A 48 -7.71 -18.89 1.36
N CYS A 49 -8.76 -18.81 0.54
CA CYS A 49 -9.02 -17.65 -0.31
C CYS A 49 -10.48 -17.24 -0.18
N GLN A 50 -10.72 -16.00 0.23
CA GLN A 50 -12.04 -15.39 0.28
C GLN A 50 -12.05 -14.14 -0.60
N LYS A 51 -13.08 -13.97 -1.39
CA LYS A 51 -13.33 -12.78 -2.22
C LYS A 51 -14.53 -12.06 -1.63
N VAL A 52 -14.33 -10.80 -1.25
CA VAL A 52 -15.38 -9.95 -0.64
C VAL A 52 -15.64 -8.80 -1.60
N GLU A 53 -16.77 -8.82 -2.27
CA GLU A 53 -17.21 -7.67 -3.06
C GLU A 53 -17.76 -6.60 -2.13
N VAL A 54 -17.02 -5.52 -1.97
CA VAL A 54 -17.37 -4.42 -1.05
C VAL A 54 -18.23 -3.37 -1.74
N ALA A 55 -18.04 -3.20 -3.05
CA ALA A 55 -18.88 -2.40 -3.93
C ALA A 55 -18.91 -3.07 -5.32
N PRO A 56 -19.85 -2.74 -6.22
CA PRO A 56 -19.94 -3.36 -7.55
C PRO A 56 -18.64 -3.28 -8.33
N GLY A 57 -18.00 -4.43 -8.58
CA GLY A 57 -16.73 -4.55 -9.27
C GLY A 57 -15.47 -4.30 -8.40
N TYR A 58 -15.63 -3.94 -7.12
CA TYR A 58 -14.54 -3.73 -6.17
C TYR A 58 -14.46 -4.92 -5.21
N VAL A 59 -13.49 -5.79 -5.45
CA VAL A 59 -13.32 -7.05 -4.72
C VAL A 59 -12.03 -7.00 -3.89
N VAL A 60 -12.18 -7.15 -2.59
CA VAL A 60 -11.05 -7.43 -1.69
C VAL A 60 -10.79 -8.93 -1.69
N THR A 61 -9.56 -9.32 -2.01
CA THR A 61 -9.12 -10.72 -1.96
C THR A 61 -8.37 -10.95 -0.66
N VAL A 62 -8.83 -11.92 0.14
CA VAL A 62 -8.21 -12.29 1.41
C VAL A 62 -7.61 -13.67 1.32
N LEU A 63 -6.29 -13.79 1.46
CA LEU A 63 -5.60 -15.07 1.56
C LEU A 63 -5.29 -15.36 3.03
N THR A 64 -5.56 -16.59 3.47
CA THR A 64 -5.44 -16.97 4.87
C THR A 64 -4.49 -18.14 5.06
N TRP A 65 -3.48 -17.94 5.90
CA TRP A 65 -2.66 -18.99 6.47
C TRP A 65 -3.06 -19.21 7.94
N PRO A 66 -3.82 -20.28 8.25
CA PRO A 66 -4.34 -20.48 9.60
C PRO A 66 -3.23 -20.69 10.62
N GLY A 67 -3.35 -20.01 11.75
CA GLY A 67 -2.55 -20.24 12.93
C GLY A 67 -2.96 -21.51 13.68
N THR A 68 -2.13 -21.93 14.63
CA THR A 68 -2.41 -23.11 15.48
C THR A 68 -3.33 -22.77 16.66
N ASN A 69 -3.50 -21.48 16.98
CA ASN A 69 -4.39 -21.00 18.03
C ASN A 69 -5.37 -19.94 17.48
N PRO A 70 -6.59 -20.32 17.09
CA PRO A 70 -7.56 -19.41 16.50
C PRO A 70 -8.18 -18.41 17.49
N THR A 71 -7.87 -18.53 18.80
CA THR A 71 -8.35 -17.55 19.79
C THR A 71 -7.51 -16.27 19.80
N LEU A 72 -6.28 -16.33 19.28
CA LEU A 72 -5.42 -15.17 19.17
C LEU A 72 -5.83 -14.27 17.99
N SER A 73 -5.68 -12.98 18.16
CA SER A 73 -5.84 -12.04 17.05
C SER A 73 -4.82 -12.31 15.96
N SER A 74 -5.19 -12.03 14.72
CA SER A 74 -4.39 -12.31 13.53
C SER A 74 -3.40 -11.19 13.19
N ILE A 75 -2.46 -11.50 12.29
CA ILE A 75 -1.64 -10.53 11.59
C ILE A 75 -2.26 -10.25 10.22
N LEU A 76 -2.49 -8.99 9.90
CA LEU A 76 -2.98 -8.53 8.61
C LEU A 76 -1.82 -7.96 7.79
N LEU A 77 -1.59 -8.49 6.61
CA LEU A 77 -0.65 -7.97 5.61
C LEU A 77 -1.47 -7.34 4.51
N ASN A 78 -1.63 -6.02 4.59
CA ASN A 78 -2.42 -5.29 3.60
C ASN A 78 -1.57 -4.88 2.40
N SER A 79 -2.17 -4.83 1.24
CA SER A 79 -1.61 -4.19 0.05
C SER A 79 -2.72 -3.81 -0.93
N HIS A 80 -2.59 -2.64 -1.55
CA HIS A 80 -3.48 -2.26 -2.62
C HIS A 80 -3.06 -2.86 -3.96
N THR A 81 -4.01 -2.94 -4.88
CA THR A 81 -3.80 -3.58 -6.19
C THR A 81 -3.76 -2.59 -7.33
N ASP A 82 -4.41 -1.43 -7.18
CA ASP A 82 -4.45 -0.39 -8.20
C ASP A 82 -3.15 0.40 -8.24
N VAL A 83 -2.97 1.14 -9.29
CA VAL A 83 -1.81 2.01 -9.53
C VAL A 83 -2.26 3.28 -10.23
N VAL A 84 -1.55 4.41 -10.00
CA VAL A 84 -1.86 5.70 -10.62
C VAL A 84 -1.65 5.68 -12.14
N PRO A 85 -2.31 6.60 -12.87
CA PRO A 85 -2.14 6.78 -14.31
C PRO A 85 -0.69 7.07 -14.71
N VAL A 86 -0.38 6.86 -15.98
CA VAL A 86 0.95 7.08 -16.57
C VAL A 86 0.84 7.98 -17.80
N PHE A 87 1.88 8.77 -18.02
CA PHE A 87 2.12 9.50 -19.27
C PHE A 87 3.22 8.78 -20.04
N LYS A 88 2.84 7.83 -20.91
CA LYS A 88 3.75 6.90 -21.59
C LYS A 88 4.88 7.58 -22.35
N GLU A 89 4.62 8.77 -22.87
CA GLU A 89 5.58 9.60 -23.60
C GLU A 89 6.79 10.04 -22.77
N HIS A 90 6.71 9.95 -21.45
CA HIS A 90 7.78 10.28 -20.52
C HIS A 90 8.49 9.05 -19.94
N TRP A 91 8.13 7.85 -20.39
CA TRP A 91 8.76 6.61 -19.93
C TRP A 91 9.77 6.08 -20.92
N SER A 92 10.94 5.67 -20.44
CA SER A 92 11.98 5.02 -21.24
C SER A 92 11.59 3.63 -21.74
N HIS A 93 10.69 2.95 -21.02
CA HIS A 93 10.15 1.63 -21.32
C HIS A 93 8.63 1.62 -21.12
N ASP A 94 7.90 0.68 -21.74
CA ASP A 94 6.45 0.57 -21.48
C ASP A 94 6.21 0.30 -19.98
N PRO A 95 5.47 1.16 -19.27
CA PRO A 95 5.27 1.07 -17.83
C PRO A 95 4.54 -0.20 -17.37
N PHE A 96 4.01 -1.01 -18.29
CA PHE A 96 3.29 -2.25 -17.99
C PHE A 96 3.96 -3.50 -18.58
N GLU A 97 5.16 -3.37 -19.13
CA GLU A 97 5.92 -4.50 -19.67
C GLU A 97 6.80 -5.17 -18.60
N ALA A 98 7.04 -4.47 -17.49
CA ALA A 98 7.96 -4.90 -16.43
C ALA A 98 9.34 -5.24 -17.02
N PHE A 99 9.88 -4.33 -17.82
CA PHE A 99 11.20 -4.47 -18.43
C PHE A 99 12.27 -4.57 -17.33
N LYS A 100 13.18 -5.53 -17.47
CA LYS A 100 14.35 -5.62 -16.59
C LYS A 100 15.60 -5.36 -17.42
N ASP A 101 16.41 -4.38 -17.01
CA ASP A 101 17.65 -4.05 -17.68
C ASP A 101 18.80 -5.00 -17.29
N SER A 102 19.96 -4.80 -17.89
CA SER A 102 21.17 -5.59 -17.63
C SER A 102 21.79 -5.33 -16.25
N GLU A 103 21.42 -4.25 -15.58
CA GLU A 103 21.86 -3.91 -14.22
C GLU A 103 20.95 -4.49 -13.15
N GLY A 104 19.78 -5.02 -13.52
CA GLY A 104 18.81 -5.64 -12.62
C GLY A 104 17.69 -4.71 -12.18
N TYR A 105 17.54 -3.52 -12.78
CA TYR A 105 16.39 -2.65 -12.51
C TYR A 105 15.16 -3.10 -13.28
N ILE A 106 14.05 -3.21 -12.57
CA ILE A 106 12.73 -3.57 -13.12
C ILE A 106 11.91 -2.29 -13.22
N TYR A 107 11.63 -1.88 -14.45
CA TYR A 107 10.86 -0.67 -14.78
C TYR A 107 9.39 -1.04 -14.95
N ALA A 108 8.54 -0.50 -14.08
CA ALA A 108 7.10 -0.60 -14.21
C ALA A 108 6.36 0.32 -13.26
N ARG A 109 5.17 0.79 -13.62
CA ARG A 109 4.23 1.40 -12.68
C ARG A 109 3.77 0.35 -11.67
N GLY A 110 3.88 0.67 -10.37
CA GLY A 110 3.64 -0.27 -9.27
C GLY A 110 4.89 -1.03 -8.81
N ALA A 111 6.06 -0.72 -9.38
CA ALA A 111 7.30 -1.38 -8.97
C ALA A 111 7.71 -1.04 -7.53
N GLN A 112 7.41 0.18 -7.07
CA GLN A 112 7.61 0.63 -5.70
C GLN A 112 6.28 0.71 -4.94
N ASP A 113 5.22 1.15 -5.60
CA ASP A 113 3.92 1.46 -5.03
C ASP A 113 2.82 0.62 -5.68
N MET A 114 2.32 -0.42 -5.00
CA MET A 114 3.01 -1.19 -3.95
C MET A 114 3.06 -2.67 -4.31
N LYS A 115 3.01 -3.00 -5.62
CA LYS A 115 2.99 -4.41 -6.11
C LYS A 115 4.19 -5.24 -5.65
N CYS A 116 5.35 -4.59 -5.41
CA CYS A 116 6.52 -5.25 -4.84
C CYS A 116 6.22 -5.85 -3.47
N VAL A 117 5.54 -5.10 -2.60
CA VAL A 117 5.19 -5.54 -1.23
C VAL A 117 4.21 -6.70 -1.27
N SER A 118 3.19 -6.64 -2.14
CA SER A 118 2.24 -7.74 -2.35
C SER A 118 2.96 -9.07 -2.63
N ILE A 119 3.94 -9.05 -3.53
CA ILE A 119 4.70 -10.26 -3.88
C ILE A 119 5.72 -10.63 -2.83
N GLN A 120 6.32 -9.66 -2.14
CA GLN A 120 7.21 -9.92 -1.01
C GLN A 120 6.48 -10.66 0.12
N TYR A 121 5.24 -10.30 0.45
CA TYR A 121 4.40 -11.03 1.41
C TYR A 121 4.15 -12.46 0.97
N LEU A 122 3.70 -12.65 -0.28
CA LEU A 122 3.43 -13.98 -0.85
C LEU A 122 4.66 -14.88 -0.82
N GLU A 123 5.80 -14.37 -1.23
CA GLU A 123 7.04 -15.13 -1.31
C GLU A 123 7.62 -15.44 0.08
N ALA A 124 7.50 -14.53 1.05
CA ALA A 124 7.85 -14.80 2.43
C ALA A 124 6.97 -15.92 3.02
N VAL A 125 5.65 -15.85 2.83
CA VAL A 125 4.72 -16.91 3.24
C VAL A 125 5.03 -18.23 2.54
N ARG A 126 5.31 -18.21 1.23
CA ARG A 126 5.69 -19.41 0.49
C ARG A 126 6.94 -20.07 1.06
N ARG A 127 8.00 -19.32 1.32
CA ARG A 127 9.26 -19.83 1.89
C ARG A 127 9.01 -20.47 3.24
N LEU A 128 8.35 -19.77 4.15
CA LEU A 128 8.05 -20.25 5.48
C LEU A 128 7.17 -21.52 5.47
N LYS A 129 6.21 -21.61 4.55
CA LYS A 129 5.40 -22.83 4.39
C LYS A 129 6.21 -24.03 3.88
N VAL A 130 7.09 -23.80 2.90
CA VAL A 130 7.98 -24.85 2.35
C VAL A 130 8.95 -25.35 3.44
N GLU A 131 9.43 -24.46 4.31
CA GLU A 131 10.27 -24.81 5.45
C GLU A 131 9.49 -25.50 6.59
N GLY A 132 8.18 -25.64 6.47
CA GLY A 132 7.32 -26.35 7.44
C GLY A 132 6.96 -25.53 8.68
N HIS A 133 7.15 -24.21 8.63
CA HIS A 133 6.77 -23.33 9.76
C HIS A 133 5.28 -23.35 10.07
N ARG A 134 4.94 -23.26 11.34
CA ARG A 134 3.58 -23.09 11.88
C ARG A 134 3.63 -22.07 13.01
N PHE A 135 2.70 -21.15 13.03
CA PHE A 135 2.64 -20.06 14.00
C PHE A 135 1.37 -20.11 14.84
N PRO A 136 1.37 -19.58 16.07
CA PRO A 136 0.17 -19.50 16.89
C PRO A 136 -0.92 -18.64 16.22
N ARG A 137 -0.55 -17.46 15.70
CA ARG A 137 -1.49 -16.50 15.11
C ARG A 137 -1.71 -16.77 13.64
N THR A 138 -2.94 -16.57 13.19
CA THR A 138 -3.30 -16.57 11.77
C THR A 138 -2.66 -15.39 11.06
N ILE A 139 -2.22 -15.60 9.82
CA ILE A 139 -1.75 -14.55 8.92
C ILE A 139 -2.77 -14.41 7.79
N HIS A 140 -3.30 -13.21 7.63
CA HIS A 140 -4.13 -12.82 6.49
C HIS A 140 -3.33 -11.89 5.58
N MET A 141 -3.46 -12.08 4.27
CA MET A 141 -3.00 -11.13 3.27
C MET A 141 -4.22 -10.57 2.57
N THR A 142 -4.40 -9.25 2.60
CA THR A 142 -5.48 -8.54 1.90
C THR A 142 -4.94 -7.80 0.69
N PHE A 143 -5.62 -7.98 -0.43
CA PHE A 143 -5.33 -7.31 -1.69
C PHE A 143 -6.54 -6.45 -2.02
N VAL A 144 -6.37 -5.14 -1.85
CA VAL A 144 -7.46 -4.17 -1.77
C VAL A 144 -7.49 -3.29 -3.03
N PRO A 145 -8.65 -2.98 -3.60
CA PRO A 145 -8.79 -2.01 -4.69
C PRO A 145 -8.87 -0.57 -4.17
N ASP A 146 -8.67 0.41 -5.06
CA ASP A 146 -9.12 1.80 -4.91
C ASP A 146 -8.26 2.71 -4.00
N GLU A 147 -7.12 2.25 -3.49
CA GLU A 147 -6.28 3.03 -2.58
C GLU A 147 -5.85 4.36 -3.21
N GLU A 148 -5.34 4.33 -4.42
CA GLU A 148 -4.76 5.45 -5.18
C GLU A 148 -5.76 6.60 -5.50
N VAL A 149 -7.03 6.34 -5.30
CA VAL A 149 -8.12 7.31 -5.47
C VAL A 149 -8.91 7.54 -4.18
N GLY A 150 -8.34 7.14 -3.04
CA GLY A 150 -8.82 7.45 -1.69
C GLY A 150 -9.41 6.28 -0.92
N GLY A 151 -9.45 5.07 -1.46
CA GLY A 151 -9.89 3.84 -0.76
C GLY A 151 -11.38 3.78 -0.42
N HIS A 152 -12.17 4.69 -1.00
CA HIS A 152 -13.61 4.82 -0.65
C HIS A 152 -14.46 3.62 -1.06
N GLN A 153 -14.09 2.95 -2.16
CA GLN A 153 -14.74 1.72 -2.64
C GLN A 153 -13.96 0.44 -2.26
N GLY A 154 -12.84 0.62 -1.55
CA GLY A 154 -11.95 -0.45 -1.10
C GLY A 154 -11.95 -0.61 0.41
N MET A 155 -10.85 -0.20 1.06
CA MET A 155 -10.62 -0.43 2.49
C MET A 155 -11.64 0.29 3.37
N GLU A 156 -12.12 1.50 3.03
CA GLU A 156 -13.11 2.21 3.82
C GLU A 156 -14.40 1.39 4.02
N LEU A 157 -14.87 0.73 2.95
CA LEU A 157 -16.03 -0.16 3.04
C LEU A 157 -15.67 -1.50 3.68
N PHE A 158 -14.49 -2.02 3.39
CA PHE A 158 -14.09 -3.34 3.89
C PHE A 158 -13.99 -3.39 5.41
N VAL A 159 -13.41 -2.37 6.06
CA VAL A 159 -13.29 -2.33 7.53
C VAL A 159 -14.63 -2.31 8.26
N GLN A 160 -15.71 -1.97 7.56
CA GLN A 160 -17.08 -1.98 8.11
C GLN A 160 -17.79 -3.31 7.92
N ARG A 161 -17.23 -4.25 7.15
CA ARG A 161 -17.86 -5.52 6.80
C ARG A 161 -17.67 -6.58 7.90
N PRO A 162 -18.65 -7.44 8.11
CA PRO A 162 -18.50 -8.60 9.00
C PRO A 162 -17.29 -9.48 8.64
N GLU A 163 -16.97 -9.57 7.34
CA GLU A 163 -15.82 -10.32 6.84
C GLU A 163 -14.49 -9.76 7.36
N PHE A 164 -14.34 -8.43 7.47
CA PHE A 164 -13.16 -7.83 8.08
C PHE A 164 -13.08 -8.12 9.58
N HIS A 165 -14.18 -7.95 10.29
CA HIS A 165 -14.23 -8.24 11.74
C HIS A 165 -13.93 -9.72 12.03
N ALA A 166 -14.34 -10.63 11.15
CA ALA A 166 -14.05 -12.06 11.26
C ALA A 166 -12.55 -12.38 11.12
N LEU A 167 -11.74 -11.50 10.50
CA LEU A 167 -10.28 -11.66 10.45
C LEU A 167 -9.65 -11.52 11.84
N ARG A 168 -10.29 -10.82 12.78
CA ARG A 168 -9.80 -10.56 14.14
C ARG A 168 -8.37 -9.99 14.11
N ALA A 169 -8.11 -9.03 13.25
CA ALA A 169 -6.80 -8.41 13.12
C ALA A 169 -6.38 -7.71 14.41
N GLY A 170 -5.23 -8.09 14.96
CA GLY A 170 -4.62 -7.44 16.13
C GLY A 170 -3.50 -6.50 15.77
N PHE A 171 -2.95 -6.65 14.56
CA PHE A 171 -1.89 -5.83 14.03
C PHE A 171 -1.89 -5.87 12.51
N ALA A 172 -1.52 -4.77 11.86
CA ALA A 172 -1.40 -4.69 10.41
C ALA A 172 -0.03 -4.16 9.96
N LEU A 173 0.44 -4.69 8.85
CA LEU A 173 1.49 -4.10 8.01
C LEU A 173 0.87 -3.71 6.67
N ASP A 174 1.29 -2.55 6.16
CA ASP A 174 0.87 -1.99 4.91
C ASP A 174 2.06 -1.30 4.23
N GLU A 175 1.82 -0.57 3.16
CA GLU A 175 2.85 0.12 2.41
C GLU A 175 3.61 1.19 3.22
N GLY A 176 4.84 1.41 2.78
CA GLY A 176 5.68 2.54 3.13
C GLY A 176 6.30 3.15 1.87
N ILE A 177 7.28 4.01 2.05
CA ILE A 177 7.98 4.68 0.96
C ILE A 177 9.43 4.19 0.91
N ALA A 178 10.03 4.14 -0.29
CA ALA A 178 11.44 3.86 -0.48
C ALA A 178 12.31 4.89 0.28
N ASN A 179 13.46 4.46 0.79
CA ASN A 179 14.42 5.33 1.45
C ASN A 179 15.74 5.36 0.64
N PRO A 180 16.24 6.54 0.21
CA PRO A 180 17.46 6.64 -0.58
C PRO A 180 18.73 6.36 0.23
N THR A 181 18.66 6.33 1.56
CA THR A 181 19.78 6.06 2.47
C THR A 181 19.91 4.58 2.80
N ASP A 182 20.76 4.25 3.76
CA ASP A 182 20.91 2.89 4.30
C ASP A 182 19.76 2.51 5.25
N ALA A 183 18.99 3.48 5.71
CA ALA A 183 17.88 3.28 6.63
C ALA A 183 16.61 2.76 5.93
N PHE A 184 15.67 2.32 6.74
CA PHE A 184 14.32 1.95 6.33
C PHE A 184 13.31 2.84 7.06
N THR A 185 12.45 3.50 6.32
CA THR A 185 11.38 4.31 6.92
C THR A 185 10.23 3.42 7.39
N VAL A 186 9.73 3.70 8.59
CA VAL A 186 8.56 3.02 9.16
C VAL A 186 7.54 4.06 9.56
N PHE A 187 6.36 3.99 8.95
CA PHE A 187 5.29 4.95 9.21
C PHE A 187 4.35 4.43 10.28
N TYR A 188 4.31 5.13 11.41
CA TYR A 188 3.45 4.81 12.56
C TYR A 188 2.17 5.65 12.63
N SER A 189 2.07 6.66 11.77
CA SER A 189 0.90 7.51 11.57
C SER A 189 0.94 8.09 10.16
N GLU A 190 -0.07 8.86 9.79
CA GLU A 190 -0.15 9.51 8.49
C GLU A 190 -0.84 10.88 8.59
N ARG A 191 -0.63 11.72 7.57
CA ARG A 191 -1.29 13.02 7.49
C ARG A 191 -2.74 12.86 7.10
N SER A 192 -3.56 13.82 7.52
CA SER A 192 -4.97 13.88 7.15
C SER A 192 -5.12 14.41 5.72
N PRO A 193 -5.59 13.61 4.75
CA PRO A 193 -5.81 14.09 3.39
C PRO A 193 -7.05 14.99 3.33
N TRP A 194 -6.89 16.13 2.68
CA TRP A 194 -7.98 17.04 2.36
C TRP A 194 -8.03 17.23 0.86
N TRP A 195 -9.02 16.63 0.22
CA TRP A 195 -9.29 16.86 -1.18
C TRP A 195 -10.42 17.86 -1.30
N VAL A 196 -10.11 19.04 -1.77
CA VAL A 196 -11.06 20.14 -1.89
C VAL A 196 -11.39 20.41 -3.36
N ARG A 197 -12.68 20.58 -3.63
CA ARG A 197 -13.17 21.09 -4.92
C ARG A 197 -13.66 22.53 -4.71
N VAL A 198 -12.98 23.47 -5.32
CA VAL A 198 -13.45 24.86 -5.39
C VAL A 198 -14.07 25.07 -6.76
N THR A 199 -15.37 25.37 -6.77
CA THR A 199 -16.09 25.66 -8.02
C THR A 199 -16.36 27.16 -8.08
N SER A 200 -15.84 27.80 -9.11
CA SER A 200 -16.13 29.21 -9.42
C SER A 200 -16.90 29.31 -10.71
N THR A 201 -18.07 29.93 -10.66
CA THR A 201 -18.86 30.24 -11.86
C THR A 201 -18.65 31.72 -12.23
N GLY A 202 -18.42 31.98 -13.51
CA GLY A 202 -18.20 33.31 -14.03
C GLY A 202 -18.78 33.50 -15.45
N ARG A 203 -18.81 34.73 -15.92
CA ARG A 203 -19.28 35.01 -17.28
C ARG A 203 -18.30 34.46 -18.32
N PRO A 204 -18.77 33.77 -19.36
CA PRO A 204 -17.91 33.35 -20.45
C PRO A 204 -17.49 34.59 -21.28
N GLY A 205 -16.20 34.64 -21.64
CA GLY A 205 -15.64 35.71 -22.45
C GLY A 205 -14.34 35.33 -23.14
N HIS A 206 -13.94 36.10 -24.17
CA HIS A 206 -12.71 35.87 -24.89
C HIS A 206 -11.52 36.35 -24.03
N ALA A 207 -10.47 35.54 -23.88
CA ALA A 207 -9.31 35.78 -23.01
C ALA A 207 -8.53 37.09 -23.33
N SER A 208 -8.77 37.72 -24.46
CA SER A 208 -8.15 38.99 -24.83
C SER A 208 -8.84 40.24 -24.27
N ARG A 209 -9.93 40.08 -23.52
CA ARG A 209 -10.65 41.22 -22.89
C ARG A 209 -10.55 41.08 -21.39
N PHE A 210 -10.08 42.12 -20.71
CA PHE A 210 -10.20 42.24 -19.25
C PHE A 210 -11.69 42.28 -18.91
N MET A 211 -12.16 41.22 -18.24
CA MET A 211 -13.54 41.15 -17.73
C MET A 211 -13.42 40.94 -16.22
N GLU A 212 -14.14 41.77 -15.47
CA GLU A 212 -14.32 41.57 -14.03
C GLU A 212 -15.17 40.32 -13.78
N ASP A 213 -14.97 39.63 -12.63
CA ASP A 213 -15.67 38.39 -12.24
C ASP A 213 -15.24 37.11 -12.97
N THR A 214 -13.97 36.94 -13.29
CA THR A 214 -13.49 35.68 -13.86
C THR A 214 -13.16 34.65 -12.78
N ALA A 215 -13.27 33.36 -13.14
CA ALA A 215 -13.02 32.26 -12.25
C ALA A 215 -11.56 32.18 -11.71
N ALA A 216 -10.60 32.85 -12.39
CA ALA A 216 -9.17 32.77 -12.04
C ALA A 216 -8.78 33.63 -10.81
N GLU A 217 -9.61 34.59 -10.40
CA GLU A 217 -9.25 35.54 -9.32
C GLU A 217 -9.47 35.02 -7.89
N LYS A 218 -9.87 33.77 -7.68
CA LYS A 218 -10.59 33.37 -6.46
C LYS A 218 -10.08 32.10 -5.72
N LEU A 219 -8.78 31.90 -5.42
CA LEU A 219 -8.31 30.66 -4.76
C LEU A 219 -7.34 30.81 -3.57
N ALA A 220 -7.71 30.26 -2.34
CA ALA A 220 -6.80 29.87 -1.20
C ALA A 220 -7.44 29.25 0.08
N PHE A 221 -6.72 28.81 1.11
CA PHE A 221 -6.91 27.88 2.24
C PHE A 221 -8.16 27.99 3.18
N GLU A 222 -8.51 26.94 3.97
CA GLU A 222 -9.87 26.63 4.45
C GLU A 222 -10.65 27.74 5.14
N GLU A 223 -10.21 28.32 6.24
CA GLU A 223 -10.90 29.48 6.82
C GLU A 223 -10.79 30.68 5.88
N GLN A 224 -9.67 30.76 5.18
CA GLN A 224 -9.42 31.69 4.15
C GLN A 224 -10.20 31.34 2.88
N LEU A 225 -10.32 30.05 2.50
CA LEU A 225 -11.19 29.57 1.42
C LEU A 225 -12.67 29.86 1.69
N GLN A 226 -13.15 29.60 2.90
CA GLN A 226 -14.53 29.92 3.29
C GLN A 226 -14.77 31.42 3.30
N SER A 227 -13.84 32.19 3.85
CA SER A 227 -13.95 33.66 3.86
C SER A 227 -13.87 34.23 2.45
N TRP A 228 -13.06 33.64 1.57
CA TRP A 228 -12.93 34.07 0.20
C TRP A 228 -14.07 33.57 -0.70
N CYS A 229 -14.62 32.39 -0.47
CA CYS A 229 -15.87 31.96 -1.12
C CYS A 229 -17.01 32.89 -0.75
N GLN A 230 -17.09 33.33 0.51
CA GLN A 230 -18.08 34.32 0.96
C GLN A 230 -17.81 35.71 0.40
N ALA A 231 -16.56 36.17 0.36
CA ALA A 231 -16.15 37.46 -0.17
C ALA A 231 -16.24 37.53 -1.71
N ALA A 232 -16.10 36.37 -2.38
CA ALA A 232 -16.22 36.28 -3.84
C ALA A 232 -17.67 36.35 -4.35
N GLY A 233 -18.66 36.29 -3.45
CA GLY A 233 -20.08 36.46 -3.75
C GLY A 233 -20.81 35.19 -4.14
N GLU A 234 -22.06 35.37 -4.61
CA GLU A 234 -22.93 34.26 -5.01
C GLU A 234 -22.31 33.46 -6.18
N GLY A 235 -22.41 32.13 -6.15
CA GLY A 235 -21.92 31.21 -7.19
C GLY A 235 -20.53 30.65 -6.99
N VAL A 236 -19.88 30.92 -5.83
CA VAL A 236 -18.64 30.25 -5.42
C VAL A 236 -18.95 29.31 -4.26
N THR A 237 -18.63 28.01 -4.44
CA THR A 237 -18.85 26.97 -3.43
C THR A 237 -17.56 26.23 -3.13
N LEU A 238 -17.40 25.84 -1.87
CA LEU A 238 -16.34 24.97 -1.41
C LEU A 238 -16.95 23.61 -1.03
N GLU A 239 -16.42 22.57 -1.61
CA GLU A 239 -16.78 21.20 -1.29
C GLU A 239 -15.52 20.40 -0.96
N PHE A 240 -15.54 19.64 0.13
CA PHE A 240 -14.50 18.67 0.40
C PHE A 240 -14.86 17.36 -0.32
N ALA A 241 -14.09 16.98 -1.32
CA ALA A 241 -14.19 15.65 -1.92
C ALA A 241 -13.76 14.56 -0.94
N GLN A 242 -12.80 14.90 -0.07
CA GLN A 242 -12.38 14.07 1.06
C GLN A 242 -11.89 14.99 2.19
N LYS A 243 -12.28 14.67 3.45
CA LYS A 243 -11.78 15.33 4.65
C LYS A 243 -11.67 14.30 5.77
N TRP A 244 -10.45 13.86 6.06
CA TRP A 244 -10.16 12.95 7.17
C TRP A 244 -9.64 13.73 8.36
N MET A 245 -10.17 13.48 9.56
CA MET A 245 -9.88 14.27 10.76
C MET A 245 -9.45 13.40 11.96
N HIS A 246 -9.14 12.12 11.75
CA HIS A 246 -8.82 11.19 12.83
C HIS A 246 -7.39 10.66 12.72
N PRO A 247 -6.37 11.43 13.15
CA PRO A 247 -5.00 10.96 13.17
C PRO A 247 -4.85 9.88 14.25
N GLN A 248 -4.84 8.63 13.84
CA GLN A 248 -4.54 7.50 14.72
C GLN A 248 -3.04 7.22 14.68
N VAL A 249 -2.45 6.99 15.85
CA VAL A 249 -1.02 6.73 16.01
C VAL A 249 -0.80 5.32 16.53
N THR A 250 0.07 4.56 15.89
CA THR A 250 0.55 3.28 16.41
C THR A 250 1.76 3.54 17.30
N PRO A 251 1.76 3.19 18.59
CA PRO A 251 2.92 3.40 19.46
C PRO A 251 4.16 2.67 18.95
N THR A 252 5.30 3.38 18.96
CA THR A 252 6.61 2.87 18.50
C THR A 252 7.59 2.75 19.66
N ASP A 253 7.11 2.27 20.79
CA ASP A 253 7.90 1.97 21.99
C ASP A 253 7.57 0.55 22.50
N ASP A 254 8.27 0.10 23.54
CA ASP A 254 8.16 -1.25 24.08
C ASP A 254 6.81 -1.53 24.76
N SER A 255 5.95 -0.54 24.97
CA SER A 255 4.58 -0.77 25.43
C SER A 255 3.70 -1.43 24.37
N ASN A 256 4.08 -1.29 23.09
CA ASN A 256 3.43 -1.95 21.97
C ASN A 256 4.15 -3.27 21.63
N PRO A 257 3.58 -4.44 21.95
CA PRO A 257 4.23 -5.73 21.73
C PRO A 257 4.50 -6.04 20.25
N TRP A 258 3.73 -5.47 19.34
CA TRP A 258 3.93 -5.60 17.90
C TRP A 258 5.16 -4.82 17.45
N TRP A 259 5.30 -3.56 17.91
CA TRP A 259 6.49 -2.77 17.67
C TRP A 259 7.73 -3.42 18.27
N ALA A 260 7.65 -3.91 19.50
CA ALA A 260 8.77 -4.61 20.16
C ALA A 260 9.22 -5.84 19.37
N ALA A 261 8.29 -6.62 18.80
CA ALA A 261 8.61 -7.76 17.95
C ALA A 261 9.23 -7.32 16.61
N PHE A 262 8.63 -6.33 15.96
CA PHE A 262 9.10 -5.78 14.69
C PHE A 262 10.51 -5.17 14.81
N SER A 263 10.70 -4.24 15.75
CA SER A 263 11.96 -3.51 15.93
C SER A 263 13.11 -4.42 16.34
N ARG A 264 12.84 -5.44 17.18
CA ARG A 264 13.83 -6.43 17.56
C ARG A 264 14.35 -7.21 16.35
N VAL A 265 13.48 -7.70 15.47
CA VAL A 265 13.91 -8.41 14.26
C VAL A 265 14.74 -7.50 13.36
N CYS A 266 14.32 -6.26 13.17
CA CYS A 266 15.10 -5.30 12.39
C CYS A 266 16.48 -5.06 13.00
N LYS A 267 16.55 -4.92 14.31
CA LYS A 267 17.83 -4.81 15.05
C LYS A 267 18.72 -6.05 14.86
N ASP A 268 18.16 -7.26 14.97
CA ASP A 268 18.88 -8.51 14.79
C ASP A 268 19.40 -8.69 13.35
N MET A 269 18.75 -8.06 12.39
CA MET A 269 19.17 -7.99 10.98
C MET A 269 20.08 -6.81 10.68
N ASN A 270 20.47 -6.00 11.67
CA ASN A 270 21.23 -4.76 11.52
C ASN A 270 20.55 -3.75 10.54
N LEU A 271 19.23 -3.66 10.60
CA LEU A 271 18.47 -2.66 9.85
C LEU A 271 18.31 -1.40 10.70
N THR A 272 18.68 -0.26 10.17
CA THR A 272 18.40 1.04 10.79
C THR A 272 16.98 1.45 10.44
N LEU A 273 16.15 1.72 11.45
CA LEU A 273 14.77 2.17 11.27
C LEU A 273 14.68 3.68 11.52
N GLU A 274 13.89 4.36 10.70
CA GLU A 274 13.49 5.76 10.84
C GLU A 274 11.96 5.80 11.00
N PRO A 275 11.43 5.83 12.26
CA PRO A 275 10.00 5.99 12.47
C PRO A 275 9.55 7.40 12.11
N GLU A 276 8.56 7.52 11.22
CA GLU A 276 8.06 8.79 10.71
C GLU A 276 6.53 8.81 10.61
N ILE A 277 5.99 10.00 10.38
CA ILE A 277 4.60 10.21 9.98
C ILE A 277 4.55 10.24 8.46
N MET A 278 3.73 9.38 7.85
CA MET A 278 3.53 9.32 6.40
C MET A 278 3.14 10.70 5.87
N PRO A 279 3.86 11.26 4.89
CA PRO A 279 3.53 12.58 4.32
C PRO A 279 2.28 12.58 3.46
N ALA A 280 1.77 11.40 3.10
CA ALA A 280 0.55 11.15 2.36
C ALA A 280 -0.49 10.43 3.26
N ALA A 281 -1.41 9.70 2.66
CA ALA A 281 -2.37 8.85 3.35
C ALA A 281 -2.42 7.49 2.65
N THR A 282 -2.64 6.43 3.43
CA THR A 282 -2.72 5.04 2.98
C THR A 282 -3.97 4.36 3.53
N ASP A 283 -4.21 3.13 3.15
CA ASP A 283 -5.29 2.31 3.71
C ASP A 283 -5.16 2.10 5.23
N ASN A 284 -3.96 2.31 5.80
CA ASN A 284 -3.72 2.22 7.24
C ASN A 284 -4.61 3.15 8.06
N ARG A 285 -5.04 4.30 7.51
CA ARG A 285 -5.97 5.22 8.21
C ARG A 285 -7.29 4.54 8.55
N TYR A 286 -7.82 3.72 7.65
CA TYR A 286 -9.07 2.98 7.88
C TYR A 286 -8.87 1.83 8.86
N ILE A 287 -7.76 1.12 8.76
CA ILE A 287 -7.39 0.03 9.67
C ILE A 287 -7.19 0.56 11.09
N ARG A 288 -6.45 1.68 11.25
CA ARG A 288 -6.27 2.33 12.55
C ARG A 288 -7.57 2.90 13.11
N ALA A 289 -8.47 3.43 12.27
CA ALA A 289 -9.75 3.99 12.69
C ALA A 289 -10.66 2.96 13.37
N VAL A 290 -10.53 1.68 13.03
CA VAL A 290 -11.26 0.59 13.71
C VAL A 290 -10.46 -0.03 14.87
N GLY A 291 -9.40 0.64 15.33
CA GLY A 291 -8.64 0.27 16.53
C GLY A 291 -7.53 -0.75 16.32
N VAL A 292 -7.20 -1.12 15.10
CA VAL A 292 -6.10 -2.05 14.80
C VAL A 292 -4.80 -1.25 14.63
N PRO A 293 -3.77 -1.45 15.48
CA PRO A 293 -2.47 -0.83 15.28
C PRO A 293 -1.85 -1.27 13.95
N ALA A 294 -1.35 -0.32 13.17
CA ALA A 294 -0.82 -0.58 11.84
C ALA A 294 0.47 0.21 11.58
N LEU A 295 1.42 -0.41 10.92
CA LEU A 295 2.66 0.21 10.46
C LEU A 295 2.73 0.18 8.93
N GLY A 296 3.14 1.30 8.34
CA GLY A 296 3.51 1.37 6.93
C GLY A 296 4.99 1.00 6.78
N PHE A 297 5.29 -0.03 5.98
CA PHE A 297 6.65 -0.49 5.80
C PHE A 297 6.86 -1.13 4.43
N SER A 298 7.67 -0.50 3.60
CA SER A 298 8.18 -1.07 2.35
C SER A 298 9.70 -1.22 2.49
N PRO A 299 10.24 -2.45 2.47
CA PRO A 299 11.66 -2.69 2.73
C PRO A 299 12.55 -2.34 1.52
N MET A 300 12.58 -1.07 1.16
CA MET A 300 13.29 -0.52 0.00
C MET A 300 14.26 0.57 0.43
N ASN A 301 15.39 0.20 1.01
CA ASN A 301 16.48 1.14 1.28
C ASN A 301 17.43 1.29 0.08
N ARG A 302 18.29 2.30 0.09
CA ARG A 302 19.21 2.67 -1.04
C ARG A 302 18.47 2.77 -2.38
N THR A 303 17.21 3.21 -2.33
CA THR A 303 16.31 3.26 -3.45
C THR A 303 15.76 4.67 -3.58
N PRO A 304 15.91 5.34 -4.72
CA PRO A 304 15.32 6.65 -4.92
C PRO A 304 13.79 6.55 -4.84
N VAL A 305 13.15 7.56 -4.29
CA VAL A 305 11.68 7.64 -4.22
C VAL A 305 11.17 8.00 -5.60
N LEU A 306 10.50 7.05 -6.26
CA LEU A 306 9.98 7.19 -7.62
C LEU A 306 8.49 6.82 -7.73
N LEU A 307 7.81 6.59 -6.60
CA LEU A 307 6.37 6.38 -6.62
C LEU A 307 5.68 7.56 -7.32
N HIS A 308 4.68 7.27 -8.15
CA HIS A 308 3.94 8.23 -8.99
C HIS A 308 4.78 8.99 -10.04
N ASP A 309 6.10 8.79 -10.08
CA ASP A 309 6.99 9.44 -11.05
C ASP A 309 7.15 8.59 -12.33
N HIS A 310 7.79 9.18 -13.35
CA HIS A 310 8.16 8.48 -14.58
C HIS A 310 9.35 7.54 -14.29
N ASP A 311 9.45 6.47 -15.09
CA ASP A 311 10.50 5.46 -14.93
C ASP A 311 10.60 4.91 -13.50
N GLU A 312 9.45 4.77 -12.82
CA GLU A 312 9.36 4.05 -11.56
C GLU A 312 10.00 2.68 -11.74
N ARG A 313 10.93 2.34 -10.87
CA ARG A 313 11.70 1.09 -10.96
C ARG A 313 12.17 0.62 -9.60
N LEU A 314 12.41 -0.67 -9.51
CA LEU A 314 12.99 -1.29 -8.33
C LEU A 314 14.09 -2.27 -8.75
N HIS A 315 15.23 -2.24 -8.07
CA HIS A 315 16.30 -3.20 -8.33
C HIS A 315 15.93 -4.58 -7.76
N GLU A 316 16.16 -5.64 -8.56
CA GLU A 316 15.79 -7.01 -8.16
C GLU A 316 16.43 -7.46 -6.83
N ALA A 317 17.66 -7.05 -6.54
CA ALA A 317 18.30 -7.37 -5.27
C ALA A 317 17.61 -6.69 -4.06
N VAL A 318 17.07 -5.47 -4.23
CA VAL A 318 16.28 -4.79 -3.19
C VAL A 318 14.96 -5.51 -3.00
N PHE A 319 14.28 -5.87 -4.09
CA PHE A 319 13.06 -6.67 -4.03
C PHE A 319 13.28 -8.00 -3.27
N LEU A 320 14.31 -8.76 -3.63
CA LEU A 320 14.63 -10.03 -2.97
C LEU A 320 15.02 -9.87 -1.51
N ARG A 321 15.78 -8.82 -1.18
CA ARG A 321 16.07 -8.46 0.21
C ARG A 321 14.80 -8.18 1.01
N GLY A 322 13.82 -7.53 0.40
CA GLY A 322 12.50 -7.32 1.01
C GLY A 322 11.80 -8.63 1.35
N VAL A 323 11.86 -9.63 0.45
CA VAL A 323 11.35 -10.98 0.76
C VAL A 323 12.07 -11.57 1.96
N ASP A 324 13.40 -11.44 2.05
CA ASP A 324 14.19 -11.95 3.18
C ASP A 324 13.81 -11.26 4.50
N ILE A 325 13.58 -9.94 4.46
CA ILE A 325 13.14 -9.16 5.63
C ILE A 325 11.77 -9.65 6.12
N TYR A 326 10.78 -9.78 5.25
CA TYR A 326 9.46 -10.29 5.64
C TYR A 326 9.52 -11.75 6.10
N THR A 327 10.38 -12.59 5.51
CA THR A 327 10.59 -13.97 5.97
C THR A 327 11.08 -14.03 7.43
N ARG A 328 11.76 -12.98 7.92
CA ARG A 328 12.17 -12.84 9.32
C ARG A 328 11.13 -12.17 10.21
N LEU A 329 10.41 -11.16 9.68
CA LEU A 329 9.40 -10.41 10.43
C LEU A 329 8.16 -11.26 10.73
N LEU A 330 7.66 -12.01 9.76
CA LEU A 330 6.42 -12.76 9.92
C LEU A 330 6.45 -13.78 11.06
N PRO A 331 7.50 -14.60 11.26
CA PRO A 331 7.61 -15.49 12.41
C PRO A 331 7.54 -14.75 13.76
N ALA A 332 8.22 -13.61 13.89
CA ALA A 332 8.23 -12.85 15.13
C ALA A 332 6.86 -12.25 15.45
N LEU A 333 6.21 -11.63 14.45
CA LEU A 333 4.88 -11.06 14.60
C LEU A 333 3.82 -12.15 14.89
N ALA A 334 3.83 -13.23 14.12
CA ALA A 334 2.86 -14.31 14.27
C ALA A 334 3.08 -15.17 15.54
N SER A 335 4.19 -14.94 16.26
CA SER A 335 4.51 -15.59 17.54
C SER A 335 4.44 -14.64 18.75
N VAL A 336 3.95 -13.42 18.59
CA VAL A 336 3.69 -12.52 19.72
C VAL A 336 2.75 -13.25 20.71
N PRO A 337 3.08 -13.30 22.01
CA PRO A 337 2.25 -13.96 23.02
C PRO A 337 0.80 -13.43 23.05
N ALA A 338 -0.07 -14.17 23.73
CA ALA A 338 -1.44 -13.73 23.93
C ALA A 338 -1.49 -12.36 24.65
N LEU A 339 -2.33 -11.48 24.14
CA LEU A 339 -2.50 -10.12 24.62
C LEU A 339 -3.86 -10.00 25.33
N PRO A 340 -4.04 -9.02 26.23
CA PRO A 340 -5.36 -8.76 26.83
C PRO A 340 -6.47 -8.52 25.79
N SER A 341 -6.12 -8.02 24.63
CA SER A 341 -7.06 -7.79 23.50
C SER A 341 -7.42 -9.06 22.73
N ASP A 342 -6.79 -10.20 23.01
CA ASP A 342 -7.14 -11.49 22.39
C ASP A 342 -8.35 -12.16 23.08
N SER A 343 -8.72 -11.68 24.31
CA SER A 343 -9.79 -12.22 25.15
C SER A 343 -11.19 -11.69 24.75
#